data_2af4b151ad697cc0285ddb014c6204d0
#
_entry.id   2af4b151ad697cc0285ddb014c6204d0
#
_cell.length_a   1.000
_cell.length_b   1.000
_cell.length_c   1.000
_cell.angle_alpha   90.00
_cell.angle_beta   90.00
_cell.angle_gamma   90.00
#
_symmetry.space_group_name_H-M   'P 1'
#
loop_
_entity.id
_entity.type
_entity.pdbx_description
1 polymer ?
#
loop_
_entity_poly.entity_id
_entity_poly.type
_entity_poly.pdbx_seq_one_letter_code
_entity_poly.pdbx_strand_id
1 'polypeptide(L)'
;RTVEPYQLVLKSSHWYLQGYCQIRHDFRLFRLSRMADLQMQEEAFVPRDYQKPVLDFAEMLETMQTKIKIRIHQSVMDRVLDYCSYEDFSPDGDDHYLVSFPFIENEYHYDILLSFGDKCECLEPLHIRMEMKRRIHDIASLYEN
;
A
#
# COMPACT_ATOMS: atom_id res chain seq x y z
N ARG A 1 9.83 -20.74 -10.98
CA ARG A 1 9.17 -20.23 -12.21
C ARG A 1 10.21 -19.59 -13.11
N THR A 2 10.04 -19.71 -14.41
CA THR A 2 10.86 -19.01 -15.40
C THR A 2 10.12 -17.77 -15.86
N VAL A 3 10.79 -16.62 -15.82
CA VAL A 3 10.21 -15.32 -16.12
C VAL A 3 11.12 -14.57 -17.09
N GLU A 4 10.51 -13.95 -18.11
CA GLU A 4 11.18 -13.01 -19.01
C GLU A 4 11.08 -11.61 -18.36
N PRO A 5 12.20 -11.04 -17.84
CA PRO A 5 12.14 -9.77 -17.12
C PRO A 5 12.03 -8.57 -18.04
N TYR A 6 11.17 -7.61 -17.72
CA TYR A 6 10.94 -6.41 -18.52
C TYR A 6 11.31 -5.12 -17.79
N GLN A 7 10.84 -4.93 -16.57
CA GLN A 7 11.17 -3.72 -15.81
C GLN A 7 10.98 -3.91 -14.31
N LEU A 8 11.63 -3.04 -13.54
CA LEU A 8 11.40 -2.91 -12.12
C LEU A 8 10.38 -1.80 -11.85
N VAL A 9 9.44 -2.07 -10.97
CA VAL A 9 8.37 -1.13 -10.59
C VAL A 9 8.37 -0.95 -9.09
N LEU A 10 8.48 0.30 -8.65
CA LEU A 10 8.30 0.66 -7.23
C LEU A 10 6.83 1.02 -7.00
N LYS A 11 6.18 0.31 -6.09
CA LYS A 11 4.78 0.54 -5.77
C LYS A 11 4.53 0.27 -4.28
N SER A 12 3.87 1.20 -3.62
CA SER A 12 3.54 1.08 -2.19
C SER A 12 4.76 0.71 -1.33
N SER A 13 5.90 1.35 -1.61
CA SER A 13 7.18 1.12 -0.95
C SER A 13 7.79 -0.27 -1.16
N HIS A 14 7.27 -1.04 -2.12
CA HIS A 14 7.80 -2.35 -2.49
C HIS A 14 8.24 -2.38 -3.95
N TRP A 15 9.34 -3.07 -4.19
CA TRP A 15 9.83 -3.33 -5.53
C TRP A 15 9.23 -4.59 -6.12
N TYR A 16 8.82 -4.48 -7.37
CA TYR A 16 8.29 -5.57 -8.18
C TYR A 16 9.09 -5.72 -9.46
N LEU A 17 9.30 -6.96 -9.87
CA LEU A 17 9.72 -7.29 -11.23
C LEU A 17 8.48 -7.50 -12.08
N GLN A 18 8.34 -6.73 -13.14
CA GLN A 18 7.35 -6.98 -14.16
C GLN A 18 7.96 -7.86 -15.24
N GLY A 19 7.32 -8.98 -15.52
CA GLY A 19 7.82 -9.93 -16.48
C GLY A 19 6.75 -10.88 -16.98
N TYR A 20 7.07 -11.56 -18.08
CA TYR A 20 6.23 -12.59 -18.65
C TYR A 20 6.52 -13.94 -17.97
N CYS A 21 5.50 -14.51 -17.37
CA CYS A 21 5.59 -15.82 -16.73
C CYS A 21 5.35 -16.92 -17.75
N GLN A 22 6.35 -17.75 -18.01
CA GLN A 22 6.26 -18.81 -19.02
C GLN A 22 5.26 -19.92 -18.65
N ILE A 23 5.03 -20.17 -17.37
CA ILE A 23 4.06 -21.17 -16.91
C ILE A 23 2.63 -20.66 -17.04
N ARG A 24 2.41 -19.39 -16.72
CA ARG A 24 1.07 -18.77 -16.75
C ARG A 24 0.72 -18.20 -18.12
N HIS A 25 1.68 -18.09 -19.02
CA HIS A 25 1.53 -17.49 -20.36
C HIS A 25 0.94 -16.07 -20.28
N ASP A 26 1.39 -15.27 -19.30
CA ASP A 26 0.87 -13.95 -19.05
C ASP A 26 1.91 -13.07 -18.35
N PHE A 27 1.76 -11.74 -18.50
CA PHE A 27 2.54 -10.77 -17.74
C PHE A 27 2.08 -10.72 -16.31
N ARG A 28 3.06 -10.70 -15.38
CA ARG A 28 2.82 -10.68 -13.94
C ARG A 28 3.77 -9.72 -13.25
N LEU A 29 3.35 -9.25 -12.07
CA LEU A 29 4.20 -8.56 -11.12
C LEU A 29 4.67 -9.55 -10.05
N PHE A 30 5.99 -9.61 -9.86
CA PHE A 30 6.62 -10.46 -8.86
C PHE A 30 7.29 -9.57 -7.82
N ARG A 31 6.86 -9.67 -6.57
CA ARG A 31 7.45 -8.90 -5.47
C ARG A 31 8.86 -9.40 -5.16
N LEU A 32 9.86 -8.52 -5.22
CA LEU A 32 11.27 -8.91 -5.03
C LEU A 32 11.52 -9.57 -3.68
N SER A 33 10.88 -9.09 -2.61
CA SER A 33 11.04 -9.64 -1.27
C SER A 33 10.50 -11.08 -1.10
N ARG A 34 9.72 -11.56 -2.06
CA ARG A 34 9.18 -12.94 -2.08
C ARG A 34 9.97 -13.89 -2.97
N MET A 35 11.02 -13.40 -3.60
CA MET A 35 11.88 -14.23 -4.43
C MET A 35 12.89 -14.96 -3.57
N ALA A 36 13.06 -16.25 -3.85
CA ALA A 36 14.10 -17.09 -3.26
C ALA A 36 14.85 -17.80 -4.39
N ASP A 37 16.13 -18.04 -4.18
CA ASP A 37 16.99 -18.80 -5.10
C ASP A 37 16.94 -18.27 -6.55
N LEU A 38 17.07 -16.94 -6.69
CA LEU A 38 17.06 -16.28 -7.99
C LEU A 38 18.28 -16.70 -8.81
N GLN A 39 18.03 -17.23 -10.01
CA GLN A 39 19.07 -17.65 -10.94
C GLN A 39 18.85 -16.99 -12.29
N MET A 40 19.94 -16.46 -12.88
CA MET A 40 19.92 -15.98 -14.25
C MET A 40 20.26 -17.12 -15.19
N GLN A 41 19.36 -17.38 -16.16
CA GLN A 41 19.58 -18.40 -17.18
C GLN A 41 20.38 -17.84 -18.35
N GLU A 42 21.13 -18.70 -19.05
CA GLU A 42 21.90 -18.31 -20.21
C GLU A 42 21.03 -18.09 -21.46
N GLU A 43 19.83 -18.65 -21.47
CA GLU A 43 18.89 -18.52 -22.57
C GLU A 43 18.34 -17.08 -22.64
N ALA A 44 18.44 -16.49 -23.83
CA ALA A 44 17.86 -15.20 -24.11
C ALA A 44 16.40 -15.36 -24.58
N PHE A 45 15.58 -14.35 -24.34
CA PHE A 45 14.21 -14.30 -24.86
C PHE A 45 14.07 -13.17 -25.88
N VAL A 46 13.12 -13.34 -26.81
CA VAL A 46 12.73 -12.29 -27.73
C VAL A 46 11.68 -11.42 -27.03
N PRO A 47 11.91 -10.11 -26.87
CA PRO A 47 10.93 -9.22 -26.23
C PRO A 47 9.57 -9.31 -26.94
N ARG A 48 8.51 -9.43 -26.12
CA ARG A 48 7.14 -9.48 -26.60
C ARG A 48 6.59 -8.07 -26.74
N ASP A 49 5.65 -7.90 -27.67
CA ASP A 49 4.84 -6.68 -27.74
C ASP A 49 4.06 -6.54 -26.44
N TYR A 50 4.34 -5.46 -25.73
CA TYR A 50 3.92 -5.28 -24.38
C TYR A 50 3.18 -3.95 -24.25
N GLN A 51 1.86 -4.02 -24.13
CA GLN A 51 1.07 -2.88 -23.72
C GLN A 51 1.09 -2.81 -22.18
N LYS A 52 1.60 -1.71 -21.65
CA LYS A 52 1.85 -1.49 -20.24
C LYS A 52 0.65 -1.82 -19.33
N PRO A 53 0.55 -3.02 -18.71
CA PRO A 53 -0.55 -3.29 -17.75
C PRO A 53 -0.39 -2.55 -16.43
N VAL A 54 0.76 -1.93 -16.15
CA VAL A 54 1.01 -1.18 -14.93
C VAL A 54 0.07 0.01 -14.75
N LEU A 55 -0.32 0.66 -15.86
CA LEU A 55 -1.27 1.78 -15.81
C LEU A 55 -2.68 1.30 -15.46
N ASP A 56 -3.11 0.15 -16.01
CA ASP A 56 -4.42 -0.42 -15.73
C ASP A 56 -4.56 -0.84 -14.27
N PHE A 57 -3.47 -1.35 -13.67
CA PHE A 57 -3.46 -1.74 -12.26
C PHE A 57 -3.49 -0.53 -11.33
N ALA A 58 -2.75 0.53 -11.66
CA ALA A 58 -2.80 1.79 -10.91
C ALA A 58 -4.18 2.43 -11.00
N GLU A 59 -4.79 2.49 -12.19
CA GLU A 59 -6.16 2.96 -12.37
C GLU A 59 -7.17 2.11 -11.60
N MET A 60 -7.03 0.78 -11.64
CA MET A 60 -7.89 -0.12 -10.88
C MET A 60 -7.77 0.12 -9.37
N LEU A 61 -6.56 0.36 -8.86
CA LEU A 61 -6.35 0.69 -7.46
C LEU A 61 -6.96 2.04 -7.09
N GLU A 62 -6.80 3.04 -7.94
CA GLU A 62 -7.42 4.36 -7.74
C GLU A 62 -8.95 4.27 -7.69
N THR A 63 -9.56 3.44 -8.54
CA THR A 63 -11.00 3.21 -8.53
C THR A 63 -11.50 2.45 -7.30
N MET A 64 -10.65 1.63 -6.67
CA MET A 64 -10.97 0.91 -5.44
C MET A 64 -10.73 1.73 -4.19
N GLN A 65 -9.97 2.82 -4.27
CA GLN A 65 -9.70 3.70 -3.13
C GLN A 65 -10.94 4.49 -2.75
N THR A 66 -11.20 4.55 -1.46
CA THR A 66 -12.12 5.51 -0.86
C THR A 66 -11.32 6.52 -0.05
N LYS A 67 -11.93 7.63 0.29
CA LYS A 67 -11.34 8.61 1.21
C LYS A 67 -11.95 8.39 2.60
N ILE A 68 -11.09 8.21 3.58
CA ILE A 68 -11.47 8.19 4.98
C ILE A 68 -11.02 9.47 5.67
N LYS A 69 -11.63 9.81 6.77
CA LYS A 69 -11.26 10.98 7.56
C LYS A 69 -10.48 10.54 8.78
N ILE A 70 -9.24 10.98 8.85
CA ILE A 70 -8.38 10.75 10.00
C ILE A 70 -7.97 12.07 10.65
N ARG A 71 -7.66 12.00 11.93
CA ARG A 71 -7.07 13.11 12.70
C ARG A 71 -5.67 12.70 13.10
N ILE A 72 -4.70 13.52 12.78
CA ILE A 72 -3.29 13.21 13.08
C ILE A 72 -2.65 14.33 13.89
N HIS A 73 -1.67 13.96 14.71
CA HIS A 73 -0.75 14.90 15.30
C HIS A 73 0.31 15.32 14.28
N GLN A 74 0.76 16.57 14.34
CA GLN A 74 1.75 17.12 13.39
C GLN A 74 3.04 16.31 13.29
N SER A 75 3.41 15.61 14.33
CA SER A 75 4.65 14.81 14.36
C SER A 75 4.69 13.66 13.36
N VAL A 76 3.54 13.21 12.84
CA VAL A 76 3.47 12.14 11.84
C VAL A 76 3.11 12.66 10.44
N MET A 77 3.05 13.98 10.26
CA MET A 77 2.66 14.60 9.00
C MET A 77 3.51 14.13 7.82
N ASP A 78 4.83 14.07 7.98
CA ASP A 78 5.74 13.63 6.91
C ASP A 78 5.47 12.19 6.48
N ARG A 79 5.14 11.31 7.42
CA ARG A 79 4.83 9.92 7.13
C ARG A 79 3.47 9.77 6.45
N VAL A 80 2.50 10.59 6.83
CA VAL A 80 1.18 10.62 6.19
C VAL A 80 1.28 11.16 4.77
N LEU A 81 2.16 12.12 4.53
CA LEU A 81 2.43 12.67 3.19
C LEU A 81 3.03 11.67 2.21
N ASP A 82 3.55 10.52 2.68
CA ASP A 82 3.95 9.42 1.80
C ASP A 82 2.76 8.81 1.04
N TYR A 83 1.53 9.03 1.51
CA TYR A 83 0.30 8.43 0.96
C TYR A 83 -0.67 9.42 0.33
N CYS A 84 -0.55 10.71 0.62
CA CYS A 84 -1.46 11.75 0.14
C CYS A 84 -0.71 13.07 -0.03
N SER A 85 -1.41 14.13 -0.43
CA SER A 85 -0.81 15.43 -0.69
C SER A 85 -1.23 16.49 0.35
N TYR A 86 -0.56 17.63 0.37
CA TYR A 86 -0.89 18.74 1.25
C TYR A 86 -2.34 19.24 1.11
N GLU A 87 -2.93 19.06 -0.06
CA GLU A 87 -4.32 19.46 -0.33
C GLU A 87 -5.34 18.66 0.50
N ASP A 88 -4.94 17.46 0.93
CA ASP A 88 -5.80 16.58 1.73
C ASP A 88 -5.82 16.95 3.22
N PHE A 89 -4.99 17.91 3.65
CA PHE A 89 -4.84 18.32 5.05
C PHE A 89 -5.62 19.60 5.35
N SER A 90 -6.27 19.61 6.51
CA SER A 90 -6.89 20.80 7.10
C SER A 90 -6.44 20.96 8.55
N PRO A 91 -6.02 22.15 8.99
CA PRO A 91 -5.66 22.36 10.39
C PRO A 91 -6.81 22.05 11.35
N ASP A 92 -6.48 21.44 12.47
CA ASP A 92 -7.39 21.14 13.58
C ASP A 92 -6.74 21.52 14.91
N GLY A 93 -6.80 22.79 15.22
CA GLY A 93 -6.06 23.36 16.35
C GLY A 93 -4.60 23.62 16.02
N ASP A 94 -3.76 23.70 17.06
CA ASP A 94 -2.36 24.14 16.93
C ASP A 94 -1.42 22.99 16.50
N ASP A 95 -1.75 21.76 16.81
CA ASP A 95 -0.84 20.62 16.66
C ASP A 95 -1.46 19.41 15.95
N HIS A 96 -2.68 19.51 15.46
CA HIS A 96 -3.37 18.44 14.75
C HIS A 96 -3.86 18.85 13.37
N TYR A 97 -4.09 17.86 12.53
CA TYR A 97 -4.68 18.00 11.20
C TYR A 97 -5.79 16.97 11.00
N LEU A 98 -6.83 17.40 10.29
CA LEU A 98 -7.80 16.49 9.67
C LEU A 98 -7.29 16.15 8.27
N VAL A 99 -7.31 14.90 7.91
CA VAL A 99 -6.79 14.43 6.63
C VAL A 99 -7.82 13.59 5.91
N SER A 100 -8.03 13.90 4.64
CA SER A 100 -8.76 13.06 3.71
C SER A 100 -7.78 12.00 3.17
N PHE A 101 -7.78 10.82 3.77
CA PHE A 101 -6.76 9.80 3.57
C PHE A 101 -7.24 8.74 2.59
N PRO A 102 -6.45 8.39 1.54
CA PRO A 102 -6.81 7.33 0.61
C PRO A 102 -6.74 5.96 1.30
N PHE A 103 -7.77 5.17 1.15
CA PHE A 103 -7.91 3.91 1.86
C PHE A 103 -8.58 2.84 1.00
N ILE A 104 -8.00 1.66 0.99
CA ILE A 104 -8.63 0.43 0.49
C ILE A 104 -8.81 -0.47 1.69
N GLU A 105 -10.02 -0.99 1.89
CA GLU A 105 -10.32 -1.84 3.05
C GLU A 105 -9.66 -3.21 2.91
N ASN A 106 -8.41 -3.31 3.34
CA ASN A 106 -7.61 -4.52 3.37
C ASN A 106 -6.62 -4.49 4.54
N GLU A 107 -6.00 -5.62 4.83
CA GLU A 107 -5.03 -5.74 5.94
C GLU A 107 -3.88 -4.74 5.84
N TYR A 108 -3.34 -4.54 4.65
CA TYR A 108 -2.22 -3.65 4.40
C TYR A 108 -2.52 -2.20 4.80
N HIS A 109 -3.71 -1.70 4.44
CA HIS A 109 -4.10 -0.33 4.77
C HIS A 109 -4.44 -0.15 6.25
N TYR A 110 -5.02 -1.15 6.89
CA TYR A 110 -5.18 -1.13 8.35
C TYR A 110 -3.84 -1.11 9.07
N ASP A 111 -2.86 -1.87 8.58
CA ASP A 111 -1.50 -1.85 9.12
C ASP A 111 -0.83 -0.48 8.98
N ILE A 112 -1.07 0.23 7.88
CA ILE A 112 -0.59 1.61 7.69
C ILE A 112 -1.15 2.52 8.78
N LEU A 113 -2.47 2.48 9.02
CA LEU A 113 -3.09 3.30 10.07
C LEU A 113 -2.52 2.95 11.46
N LEU A 114 -2.36 1.67 11.77
CA LEU A 114 -1.77 1.20 13.03
C LEU A 114 -0.32 1.66 13.17
N SER A 115 0.43 1.78 12.07
CA SER A 115 1.83 2.20 12.09
C SER A 115 2.03 3.63 12.60
N PHE A 116 1.00 4.47 12.56
CA PHE A 116 1.05 5.83 13.09
C PHE A 116 0.87 5.88 14.62
N GLY A 117 0.54 4.75 15.25
CA GLY A 117 0.42 4.61 16.69
C GLY A 117 -0.69 5.50 17.28
N ASP A 118 -0.38 6.13 18.40
CA ASP A 118 -1.29 7.02 19.11
C ASP A 118 -1.40 8.43 18.50
N LYS A 119 -0.74 8.66 17.38
CA LYS A 119 -0.72 9.94 16.66
C LYS A 119 -1.74 10.03 15.53
N CYS A 120 -2.57 9.01 15.35
CA CYS A 120 -3.59 8.94 14.31
C CYS A 120 -4.89 8.36 14.86
N GLU A 121 -5.99 9.05 14.61
CA GLU A 121 -7.33 8.57 14.93
C GLU A 121 -8.17 8.51 13.67
N CYS A 122 -8.77 7.35 13.37
CA CYS A 122 -9.77 7.24 12.33
C CYS A 122 -11.10 7.79 12.85
N LEU A 123 -11.63 8.83 12.16
CA LEU A 123 -12.89 9.46 12.52
C LEU A 123 -14.08 8.89 11.75
N GLU A 124 -13.92 8.76 10.44
CA GLU A 124 -14.97 8.33 9.51
C GLU A 124 -14.39 7.46 8.40
N PRO A 125 -15.12 6.49 7.87
CA PRO A 125 -16.47 6.08 8.25
C PRO A 125 -16.49 5.23 9.54
N LEU A 126 -17.67 5.10 10.14
CA LEU A 126 -17.81 4.42 11.43
C LEU A 126 -17.34 2.97 11.42
N HIS A 127 -17.61 2.23 10.34
CA HIS A 127 -17.21 0.81 10.27
C HIS A 127 -15.68 0.62 10.29
N ILE A 128 -14.92 1.51 9.65
CA ILE A 128 -13.46 1.48 9.68
C ILE A 128 -12.94 1.89 11.06
N ARG A 129 -13.54 2.92 11.67
CA ARG A 129 -13.21 3.32 13.04
C ARG A 129 -13.43 2.17 14.04
N MET A 130 -14.53 1.44 13.90
CA MET A 130 -14.85 0.31 14.78
C MET A 130 -13.89 -0.87 14.55
N GLU A 131 -13.52 -1.14 13.32
CA GLU A 131 -12.52 -2.17 13.01
C GLU A 131 -11.14 -1.80 13.59
N MET A 132 -10.72 -0.55 13.48
CA MET A 132 -9.50 -0.06 14.14
C MET A 132 -9.54 -0.26 15.64
N LYS A 133 -10.67 0.07 16.28
CA LYS A 133 -10.87 -0.12 17.72
C LYS A 133 -10.73 -1.60 18.10
N ARG A 134 -11.33 -2.51 17.32
CA ARG A 134 -11.22 -3.96 17.54
C ARG A 134 -9.75 -4.41 17.48
N ARG A 135 -9.02 -4.02 16.44
CA ARG A 135 -7.60 -4.38 16.23
C ARG A 135 -6.73 -3.87 17.37
N ILE A 136 -6.94 -2.63 17.79
CA ILE A 136 -6.19 -2.02 18.90
C ILE A 136 -6.47 -2.78 20.20
N HIS A 137 -7.72 -3.15 20.45
CA HIS A 137 -8.09 -3.95 21.61
C HIS A 137 -7.40 -5.32 21.60
N ASP A 138 -7.41 -6.01 20.46
CA ASP A 138 -6.77 -7.31 20.31
C ASP A 138 -5.26 -7.21 20.54
N ILE A 139 -4.62 -6.16 20.01
CA ILE A 139 -3.19 -5.89 20.27
C ILE A 139 -2.95 -5.63 21.75
N ALA A 140 -3.76 -4.77 22.38
CA ALA A 140 -3.60 -4.46 23.80
C ALA A 140 -3.71 -5.71 24.67
N SER A 141 -4.64 -6.62 24.33
CA SER A 141 -4.85 -7.87 25.07
C SER A 141 -3.61 -8.77 25.11
N LEU A 142 -2.73 -8.68 24.10
CA LEU A 142 -1.48 -9.45 24.05
C LEU A 142 -0.48 -8.99 25.13
N TYR A 143 -0.59 -7.77 25.62
CA TYR A 143 0.30 -7.16 26.58
C TYR A 143 -0.30 -7.06 27.99
N GLU A 144 -1.54 -7.47 28.16
CA GLU A 144 -2.19 -7.58 29.46
C GLU A 144 -1.81 -8.92 30.11
N ASN A 145 -1.08 -8.85 31.19
CA ASN A 145 -0.70 -10.02 32.00
C ASN A 145 -1.48 -10.08 33.30
#